data_d6166f0383a8b12748dd0fb0d6d8bbee
#
_entry.id   d6166f0383a8b12748dd0fb0d6d8bbee
#
_cell.length_a   1.000
_cell.length_b   1.000
_cell.length_c   1.000
_cell.angle_alpha   90.00
_cell.angle_beta   90.00
_cell.angle_gamma   90.00
#
_symmetry.space_group_name_H-M   'P 1'
#
loop_
_entity.id
_entity.type
_entity.pdbx_description
1 polymer ?
#
loop_
_entity_poly.entity_id
_entity_poly.type
_entity_poly.pdbx_seq_one_letter_code
_entity_poly.pdbx_strand_id
1 'polypeptide(L)'
;MPGERPAVLRAGTRPAPVEIAGPGPRPPTTDLGELAATARRIRRHAVRMVAIAGMGYLGQATTSAELFAVLYRAVLRHGVDRFVLSPGHYVITHYAAAVEAGLLDEDALATYGLDGSWLESISTERTPLVSATCGALGQGLSVGIGLALADTLAGADWRTFVFTSDGEMEEGQTWEAAMFAAHHRLGRLTALVDCNGSQVDGPLSTVTTVEPAADKWRAFGWDVHEVDGHDVGAILGALEAATSADRPSVLLGRTTMLRGLESLGDGRDAHFVTLGAGDVARALADTELAPGARPGPRAAAMAAVVEPSR
;
A
#
# COMPACT_ATOMS: atom_id res chain seq x y z
N MET A 1 -38.54 15.56 -40.32
CA MET A 1 -37.75 14.34 -40.01
C MET A 1 -37.30 14.42 -38.57
N PRO A 2 -37.85 13.64 -37.62
CA PRO A 2 -37.33 13.64 -36.24
C PRO A 2 -36.08 12.75 -36.19
N GLY A 3 -34.98 13.31 -35.69
CA GLY A 3 -33.69 12.66 -35.58
C GLY A 3 -33.74 11.50 -34.58
N GLU A 4 -33.23 10.36 -35.00
CA GLU A 4 -32.98 9.19 -34.14
C GLU A 4 -32.01 9.55 -33.02
N ARG A 5 -32.43 9.30 -31.78
CA ARG A 5 -31.56 9.38 -30.61
C ARG A 5 -30.51 8.26 -30.69
N PRO A 6 -29.22 8.54 -30.47
CA PRO A 6 -28.23 7.47 -30.46
C PRO A 6 -28.61 6.43 -29.39
N ALA A 7 -28.47 5.15 -29.75
CA ALA A 7 -28.71 4.04 -28.84
C ALA A 7 -27.89 4.20 -27.57
N VAL A 8 -28.59 4.26 -26.44
CA VAL A 8 -27.99 4.19 -25.12
C VAL A 8 -27.26 2.85 -25.05
N LEU A 9 -25.93 2.88 -24.92
CA LEU A 9 -25.13 1.71 -24.62
C LEU A 9 -25.75 1.03 -23.40
N ARG A 10 -26.33 -0.15 -23.61
CA ARG A 10 -26.79 -0.97 -22.48
C ARG A 10 -25.57 -1.24 -21.61
N ALA A 11 -25.65 -0.82 -20.35
CA ALA A 11 -24.66 -1.17 -19.34
C ALA A 11 -24.44 -2.68 -19.45
N GLY A 12 -23.22 -3.07 -19.80
CA GLY A 12 -22.83 -4.47 -19.80
C GLY A 12 -23.14 -5.05 -18.42
N THR A 13 -23.68 -6.24 -18.39
CA THR A 13 -23.86 -7.00 -17.16
C THR A 13 -22.52 -6.99 -16.42
N ARG A 14 -22.48 -6.37 -15.23
CA ARG A 14 -21.33 -6.42 -14.35
C ARG A 14 -20.88 -7.89 -14.26
N PRO A 15 -19.63 -8.23 -14.61
CA PRO A 15 -19.16 -9.59 -14.37
C PRO A 15 -19.37 -9.90 -12.88
N ALA A 16 -19.84 -11.11 -12.58
CA ALA A 16 -19.98 -11.55 -11.21
C ALA A 16 -18.64 -11.35 -10.50
N PRO A 17 -18.63 -10.90 -9.23
CA PRO A 17 -17.40 -10.78 -8.47
C PRO A 17 -16.65 -12.12 -8.56
N VAL A 18 -15.45 -12.12 -9.11
CA VAL A 18 -14.57 -13.27 -8.95
C VAL A 18 -14.35 -13.39 -7.46
N GLU A 19 -14.61 -14.56 -6.91
CA GLU A 19 -14.37 -14.83 -5.51
C GLU A 19 -12.84 -14.84 -5.32
N ILE A 20 -12.29 -13.66 -4.99
CA ILE A 20 -10.87 -13.45 -4.71
C ILE A 20 -10.55 -13.68 -3.22
N ALA A 21 -11.50 -14.31 -2.51
CA ALA A 21 -11.37 -14.59 -1.10
C ALA A 21 -10.18 -15.51 -0.84
N GLY A 22 -9.29 -15.06 0.03
CA GLY A 22 -8.18 -15.87 0.53
C GLY A 22 -8.64 -16.96 1.50
N PRO A 23 -7.68 -17.72 2.05
CA PRO A 23 -7.95 -18.83 2.99
C PRO A 23 -8.55 -18.37 4.34
N GLY A 24 -8.72 -17.10 4.54
CA GLY A 24 -9.18 -16.47 5.77
C GLY A 24 -8.06 -15.73 6.51
N PRO A 25 -8.42 -14.72 7.33
CA PRO A 25 -7.44 -13.87 7.99
C PRO A 25 -6.52 -14.69 8.89
N ARG A 26 -5.22 -14.49 8.72
CA ARG A 26 -4.19 -15.09 9.60
C ARG A 26 -4.24 -14.41 10.97
N PRO A 27 -3.94 -15.12 12.06
CA PRO A 27 -3.80 -14.50 13.38
C PRO A 27 -2.80 -13.34 13.36
N PRO A 28 -3.05 -12.25 14.07
CA PRO A 28 -2.09 -11.17 14.19
C PRO A 28 -0.80 -11.66 14.86
N THR A 29 0.31 -11.02 14.55
CA THR A 29 1.62 -11.33 15.13
C THR A 29 2.40 -10.07 15.46
N THR A 30 3.12 -10.09 16.59
CA THR A 30 4.09 -9.08 16.98
C THR A 30 5.52 -9.62 16.92
N ASP A 31 5.71 -10.83 16.38
CA ASP A 31 7.04 -11.40 16.14
C ASP A 31 7.75 -10.61 15.04
N LEU A 32 8.80 -9.88 15.42
CA LEU A 32 9.55 -9.01 14.51
C LEU A 32 10.22 -9.80 13.38
N GLY A 33 10.63 -11.05 13.64
CA GLY A 33 11.21 -11.92 12.62
C GLY A 33 10.17 -12.30 11.56
N GLU A 34 8.94 -12.63 11.97
CA GLU A 34 7.84 -12.91 11.06
C GLU A 34 7.38 -11.67 10.30
N LEU A 35 7.32 -10.50 10.93
CA LEU A 35 6.99 -9.24 10.27
C LEU A 35 8.04 -8.88 9.19
N ALA A 36 9.32 -9.01 9.50
CA ALA A 36 10.40 -8.79 8.54
C ALA A 36 10.37 -9.83 7.39
N ALA A 37 10.04 -11.09 7.70
CA ALA A 37 9.86 -12.12 6.68
C ALA A 37 8.64 -11.81 5.78
N THR A 38 7.56 -11.32 6.36
CA THR A 38 6.36 -10.86 5.64
C THR A 38 6.71 -9.74 4.66
N ALA A 39 7.46 -8.74 5.08
CA ALA A 39 7.89 -7.63 4.21
C ALA A 39 8.73 -8.15 3.01
N ARG A 40 9.62 -9.13 3.22
CA ARG A 40 10.35 -9.77 2.12
C ARG A 40 9.42 -10.50 1.15
N ARG A 41 8.41 -11.24 1.65
CA ARG A 41 7.43 -11.92 0.80
C ARG A 41 6.56 -10.93 0.02
N ILE A 42 6.18 -9.79 0.62
CA ILE A 42 5.50 -8.68 -0.07
C ILE A 42 6.34 -8.23 -1.28
N ARG A 43 7.63 -7.96 -1.11
CA ARG A 43 8.52 -7.61 -2.23
C ARG A 43 8.58 -8.71 -3.30
N ARG A 44 8.67 -9.97 -2.89
CA ARG A 44 8.66 -11.11 -3.81
C ARG A 44 7.39 -11.17 -4.65
N HIS A 45 6.23 -10.98 -4.03
CA HIS A 45 4.94 -10.92 -4.73
C HIS A 45 4.91 -9.75 -5.72
N ALA A 46 5.42 -8.58 -5.33
CA ALA A 46 5.48 -7.40 -6.20
C ALA A 46 6.36 -7.66 -7.43
N VAL A 47 7.54 -8.25 -7.26
CA VAL A 47 8.40 -8.64 -8.39
C VAL A 47 7.69 -9.58 -9.35
N ARG A 48 6.95 -10.58 -8.83
CA ARG A 48 6.18 -11.51 -9.66
C ARG A 48 5.04 -10.82 -10.41
N MET A 49 4.29 -9.94 -9.76
CA MET A 49 3.22 -9.16 -10.38
C MET A 49 3.76 -8.29 -11.52
N VAL A 50 4.87 -7.56 -11.30
CA VAL A 50 5.50 -6.75 -12.34
C VAL A 50 6.04 -7.63 -13.49
N ALA A 51 6.59 -8.80 -13.20
CA ALA A 51 7.06 -9.73 -14.23
C ALA A 51 5.92 -10.25 -15.12
N ILE A 52 4.74 -10.52 -14.55
CA ILE A 52 3.55 -11.00 -15.28
C ILE A 52 2.93 -9.87 -16.10
N ALA A 53 2.73 -8.70 -15.50
CA ALA A 53 2.13 -7.55 -16.18
C ALA A 53 3.09 -6.88 -17.20
N GLY A 54 4.39 -7.19 -17.14
CA GLY A 54 5.44 -6.58 -17.97
C GLY A 54 5.91 -5.22 -17.47
N MET A 55 5.17 -4.58 -16.58
CA MET A 55 5.48 -3.26 -16.00
C MET A 55 4.76 -3.07 -14.66
N GLY A 56 5.20 -2.10 -13.84
CA GLY A 56 4.48 -1.76 -12.61
C GLY A 56 5.25 -0.87 -11.64
N TYR A 57 4.60 -0.54 -10.55
CA TYR A 57 5.07 0.36 -9.50
C TYR A 57 5.90 -0.39 -8.44
N LEU A 58 7.06 -0.92 -8.85
CA LEU A 58 7.89 -1.77 -7.99
C LEU A 58 8.53 -1.00 -6.84
N GLY A 59 8.95 0.23 -7.09
CA GLY A 59 9.57 1.08 -6.06
C GLY A 59 8.69 1.25 -4.85
N GLN A 60 7.40 1.51 -5.04
CA GLN A 60 6.42 1.66 -3.98
C GLN A 60 6.28 0.39 -3.13
N ALA A 61 6.34 -0.77 -3.77
CA ALA A 61 6.31 -2.03 -3.04
C ALA A 61 7.59 -2.27 -2.23
N THR A 62 8.73 -1.77 -2.70
CA THR A 62 9.99 -1.93 -1.97
C THR A 62 10.12 -0.98 -0.79
N THR A 63 9.64 0.25 -0.93
CA THR A 63 9.66 1.25 0.15
C THR A 63 8.65 0.93 1.25
N SER A 64 7.44 0.53 0.89
CA SER A 64 6.33 0.39 1.84
C SER A 64 6.12 -1.02 2.41
N ALA A 65 6.94 -1.99 2.03
CA ALA A 65 6.73 -3.40 2.41
C ALA A 65 6.65 -3.62 3.94
N GLU A 66 7.52 -2.99 4.72
CA GLU A 66 7.49 -3.10 6.19
C GLU A 66 6.28 -2.39 6.79
N LEU A 67 5.93 -1.22 6.27
CA LEU A 67 4.74 -0.47 6.71
C LEU A 67 3.47 -1.30 6.52
N PHE A 68 3.31 -1.93 5.35
CA PHE A 68 2.17 -2.81 5.08
C PHE A 68 2.24 -4.13 5.86
N ALA A 69 3.43 -4.71 6.03
CA ALA A 69 3.59 -5.93 6.82
C ALA A 69 3.12 -5.73 8.26
N VAL A 70 3.57 -4.65 8.91
CA VAL A 70 3.17 -4.33 10.29
C VAL A 70 1.69 -3.97 10.35
N LEU A 71 1.21 -3.10 9.46
CA LEU A 71 -0.19 -2.70 9.44
C LEU A 71 -1.11 -3.92 9.29
N TYR A 72 -0.88 -4.78 8.30
CA TYR A 72 -1.78 -5.88 7.96
C TYR A 72 -1.67 -7.08 8.90
N ARG A 73 -0.48 -7.33 9.47
CA ARG A 73 -0.23 -8.52 10.27
C ARG A 73 -0.29 -8.29 11.77
N ALA A 74 -0.16 -7.03 12.22
CA ALA A 74 -0.12 -6.74 13.66
C ALA A 74 -1.23 -5.77 14.12
N VAL A 75 -1.61 -4.76 13.32
CA VAL A 75 -2.34 -3.60 13.82
C VAL A 75 -3.78 -3.52 13.33
N LEU A 76 -4.03 -3.75 12.04
CA LEU A 76 -5.33 -3.59 11.41
C LEU A 76 -6.28 -4.73 11.80
N ARG A 77 -7.41 -4.41 12.41
CA ARG A 77 -8.49 -5.37 12.68
C ARG A 77 -9.30 -5.53 11.39
N HIS A 78 -8.95 -6.56 10.62
CA HIS A 78 -9.58 -6.81 9.33
C HIS A 78 -11.10 -7.01 9.46
N GLY A 79 -11.89 -6.36 8.59
CA GLY A 79 -13.35 -6.38 8.65
C GLY A 79 -13.97 -5.48 9.71
N VAL A 80 -13.16 -4.80 10.53
CA VAL A 80 -13.59 -3.85 11.57
C VAL A 80 -13.07 -2.45 11.28
N ASP A 81 -11.74 -2.29 11.28
CA ASP A 81 -11.09 -1.00 11.06
C ASP A 81 -11.24 -0.54 9.60
N ARG A 82 -11.14 0.76 9.38
CA ARG A 82 -11.14 1.39 8.05
C ARG A 82 -9.72 1.48 7.52
N PHE A 83 -9.55 1.11 6.25
CA PHE A 83 -8.29 1.32 5.54
C PHE A 83 -8.54 2.09 4.25
N VAL A 84 -7.86 3.22 4.10
CA VAL A 84 -7.89 4.07 2.90
C VAL A 84 -6.52 4.03 2.25
N LEU A 85 -6.47 3.63 1.00
CA LEU A 85 -5.28 3.65 0.16
C LEU A 85 -5.33 4.93 -0.68
N SER A 86 -4.64 5.99 -0.23
CA SER A 86 -4.69 7.29 -0.91
C SER A 86 -3.96 7.28 -2.24
N PRO A 87 -2.66 6.92 -2.33
CA PRO A 87 -1.99 6.87 -3.62
C PRO A 87 -2.27 5.54 -4.31
N GLY A 88 -3.13 5.56 -5.33
CA GLY A 88 -3.64 4.36 -6.00
C GLY A 88 -2.56 3.43 -6.55
N HIS A 89 -1.39 3.94 -6.88
CA HIS A 89 -0.27 3.15 -7.42
C HIS A 89 0.46 2.29 -6.37
N TYR A 90 0.16 2.45 -5.06
CA TYR A 90 0.62 1.52 -4.02
C TYR A 90 -0.24 0.24 -3.91
N VAL A 91 -1.23 0.10 -4.76
CA VAL A 91 -2.12 -1.06 -4.78
C VAL A 91 -1.38 -2.39 -4.92
N ILE A 92 -0.24 -2.41 -5.59
CA ILE A 92 0.63 -3.59 -5.72
C ILE A 92 1.11 -4.08 -4.35
N THR A 93 1.48 -3.18 -3.43
CA THR A 93 1.86 -3.53 -2.05
C THR A 93 0.66 -4.02 -1.26
N HIS A 94 -0.49 -3.36 -1.44
CA HIS A 94 -1.75 -3.73 -0.81
C HIS A 94 -2.17 -5.17 -1.16
N TYR A 95 -2.14 -5.56 -2.45
CA TYR A 95 -2.47 -6.93 -2.85
C TYR A 95 -1.52 -7.96 -2.24
N ALA A 96 -0.22 -7.68 -2.28
CA ALA A 96 0.79 -8.55 -1.69
C ALA A 96 0.59 -8.69 -0.16
N ALA A 97 0.30 -7.61 0.54
CA ALA A 97 0.02 -7.62 1.98
C ALA A 97 -1.28 -8.35 2.31
N ALA A 98 -2.32 -8.22 1.47
CA ALA A 98 -3.57 -8.94 1.62
C ALA A 98 -3.39 -10.46 1.50
N VAL A 99 -2.53 -10.92 0.58
CA VAL A 99 -2.13 -12.34 0.48
C VAL A 99 -1.42 -12.79 1.76
N GLU A 100 -0.48 -12.00 2.25
CA GLU A 100 0.26 -12.32 3.47
C GLU A 100 -0.61 -12.30 4.73
N ALA A 101 -1.69 -11.55 4.72
CA ALA A 101 -2.70 -11.57 5.77
C ALA A 101 -3.75 -12.70 5.60
N GLY A 102 -3.71 -13.45 4.49
CA GLY A 102 -4.66 -14.53 4.19
C GLY A 102 -6.02 -14.05 3.68
N LEU A 103 -6.13 -12.78 3.30
CA LEU A 103 -7.37 -12.15 2.86
C LEU A 103 -7.59 -12.26 1.35
N LEU A 104 -6.53 -12.49 0.59
CA LEU A 104 -6.51 -12.65 -0.86
C LEU A 104 -5.78 -13.95 -1.20
N ASP A 105 -6.28 -14.68 -2.21
CA ASP A 105 -5.58 -15.87 -2.70
C ASP A 105 -4.31 -15.47 -3.46
N GLU A 106 -3.20 -16.15 -3.20
CA GLU A 106 -1.93 -15.91 -3.89
C GLU A 106 -2.04 -16.09 -5.41
N ASP A 107 -2.85 -17.06 -5.86
CA ASP A 107 -3.05 -17.33 -7.29
C ASP A 107 -3.71 -16.14 -8.02
N ALA A 108 -4.48 -15.30 -7.30
CA ALA A 108 -5.08 -14.10 -7.86
C ALA A 108 -4.04 -13.08 -8.33
N LEU A 109 -2.84 -13.06 -7.72
CA LEU A 109 -1.76 -12.14 -8.12
C LEU A 109 -1.29 -12.36 -9.56
N ALA A 110 -1.51 -13.55 -10.13
CA ALA A 110 -1.21 -13.85 -11.52
C ALA A 110 -2.08 -13.06 -12.52
N THR A 111 -3.13 -12.41 -12.05
CA THR A 111 -4.01 -11.58 -12.89
C THR A 111 -3.74 -10.08 -12.76
N TYR A 112 -2.74 -9.67 -11.95
CA TYR A 112 -2.42 -8.27 -11.74
C TYR A 112 -2.16 -7.52 -13.04
N GLY A 113 -2.87 -6.39 -13.22
CA GLY A 113 -2.71 -5.51 -14.38
C GLY A 113 -3.18 -6.09 -15.72
N LEU A 114 -3.80 -7.27 -15.73
CA LEU A 114 -4.35 -7.85 -16.96
C LEU A 114 -5.76 -7.32 -17.24
N ASP A 115 -6.12 -7.23 -18.50
CA ASP A 115 -7.43 -6.77 -18.95
C ASP A 115 -8.56 -7.61 -18.33
N GLY A 116 -9.52 -6.92 -17.72
CA GLY A 116 -10.66 -7.55 -17.04
C GLY A 116 -10.39 -8.09 -15.64
N SER A 117 -9.15 -8.02 -15.15
CA SER A 117 -8.82 -8.39 -13.78
C SER A 117 -9.41 -7.41 -12.76
N TRP A 118 -9.67 -7.93 -11.54
CA TRP A 118 -9.99 -7.12 -10.37
C TRP A 118 -8.73 -6.53 -9.71
N LEU A 119 -7.55 -7.09 -9.99
CA LEU A 119 -6.27 -6.62 -9.48
C LEU A 119 -5.65 -5.64 -10.50
N GLU A 120 -6.24 -4.46 -10.57
CA GLU A 120 -5.78 -3.39 -11.44
C GLU A 120 -4.43 -2.83 -10.98
N SER A 121 -3.63 -2.29 -11.90
CA SER A 121 -2.31 -1.73 -11.59
C SER A 121 -2.35 -0.40 -10.84
N ILE A 122 -3.49 0.27 -10.86
CA ILE A 122 -3.82 1.45 -10.04
C ILE A 122 -5.16 1.17 -9.38
N SER A 123 -5.29 1.50 -8.10
CA SER A 123 -6.53 1.26 -7.36
C SER A 123 -7.73 2.04 -7.92
N THR A 124 -8.89 1.38 -7.91
CA THR A 124 -10.17 1.93 -8.32
C THR A 124 -11.24 1.59 -7.28
N GLU A 125 -12.48 2.01 -7.53
CA GLU A 125 -13.63 1.65 -6.67
C GLU A 125 -13.89 0.13 -6.61
N ARG A 126 -13.22 -0.65 -7.46
CA ARG A 126 -13.30 -2.12 -7.47
C ARG A 126 -12.21 -2.79 -6.65
N THR A 127 -11.22 -2.03 -6.19
CA THR A 127 -10.10 -2.56 -5.41
C THR A 127 -10.62 -3.25 -4.14
N PRO A 128 -10.34 -4.55 -3.95
CA PRO A 128 -10.84 -5.28 -2.79
C PRO A 128 -10.17 -4.82 -1.50
N LEU A 129 -10.82 -5.05 -0.37
CA LEU A 129 -10.26 -4.95 0.99
C LEU A 129 -9.81 -3.53 1.40
N VAL A 130 -10.21 -2.49 0.67
CA VAL A 130 -10.06 -1.10 1.07
C VAL A 130 -11.42 -0.48 1.37
N SER A 131 -11.49 0.43 2.34
CA SER A 131 -12.71 1.19 2.62
C SER A 131 -12.95 2.27 1.56
N ALA A 132 -11.86 2.82 1.02
CA ALA A 132 -11.84 3.74 -0.09
C ALA A 132 -10.44 3.81 -0.70
N THR A 133 -10.39 4.30 -1.94
CA THR A 133 -9.17 4.65 -2.65
C THR A 133 -9.40 5.94 -3.44
N CYS A 134 -8.34 6.60 -3.87
CA CYS A 134 -8.41 7.86 -4.57
C CYS A 134 -7.60 7.83 -5.86
N GLY A 135 -8.17 8.40 -6.92
CA GLY A 135 -7.48 8.53 -8.21
C GLY A 135 -6.54 9.74 -8.24
N ALA A 136 -6.92 10.84 -7.61
CA ALA A 136 -6.09 12.04 -7.50
C ALA A 136 -5.35 12.05 -6.16
N LEU A 137 -4.07 12.45 -6.20
CA LEU A 137 -3.21 12.55 -5.02
C LEU A 137 -3.74 13.60 -4.03
N GLY A 138 -3.46 13.43 -2.74
CA GLY A 138 -3.84 14.31 -1.66
C GLY A 138 -5.30 14.19 -1.19
N GLN A 139 -6.15 13.40 -1.86
CA GLN A 139 -7.57 13.31 -1.51
C GLN A 139 -7.88 12.27 -0.42
N GLY A 140 -7.06 11.21 -0.31
CA GLY A 140 -7.38 10.09 0.56
C GLY A 140 -7.42 10.44 2.04
N LEU A 141 -6.62 11.41 2.48
CA LEU A 141 -6.68 11.87 3.86
C LEU A 141 -8.05 12.49 4.18
N SER A 142 -8.60 13.31 3.28
CA SER A 142 -9.94 13.89 3.42
C SER A 142 -11.03 12.82 3.47
N VAL A 143 -10.91 11.77 2.65
CA VAL A 143 -11.84 10.63 2.66
C VAL A 143 -11.76 9.87 3.99
N GLY A 144 -10.53 9.59 4.47
CA GLY A 144 -10.30 8.93 5.77
C GLY A 144 -10.87 9.74 6.94
N ILE A 145 -10.73 11.06 6.90
CA ILE A 145 -11.34 11.97 7.89
C ILE A 145 -12.85 11.86 7.89
N GLY A 146 -13.48 11.84 6.71
CA GLY A 146 -14.92 11.66 6.59
C GLY A 146 -15.40 10.35 7.22
N LEU A 147 -14.68 9.24 6.99
CA LEU A 147 -14.96 7.93 7.60
C LEU A 147 -14.77 7.98 9.13
N ALA A 148 -13.64 8.51 9.61
CA ALA A 148 -13.36 8.60 11.04
C ALA A 148 -14.38 9.48 11.79
N LEU A 149 -14.82 10.58 11.17
CA LEU A 149 -15.85 11.43 11.73
C LEU A 149 -17.20 10.73 11.77
N ALA A 150 -17.60 10.04 10.70
CA ALA A 150 -18.83 9.27 10.65
C ALA A 150 -18.86 8.17 11.72
N ASP A 151 -17.75 7.42 11.88
CA ASP A 151 -17.61 6.38 12.90
C ASP A 151 -17.67 6.98 14.32
N THR A 152 -17.05 8.15 14.54
CA THR A 152 -17.14 8.89 15.81
C THR A 152 -18.56 9.32 16.13
N LEU A 153 -19.29 9.88 15.17
CA LEU A 153 -20.69 10.28 15.33
C LEU A 153 -21.63 9.09 15.58
N ALA A 154 -21.30 7.93 15.00
CA ALA A 154 -22.03 6.68 15.24
C ALA A 154 -21.67 6.01 16.57
N GLY A 155 -20.70 6.52 17.33
CA GLY A 155 -20.22 5.91 18.57
C GLY A 155 -19.47 4.59 18.35
N ALA A 156 -18.95 4.34 17.14
CA ALA A 156 -18.17 3.15 16.82
C ALA A 156 -16.74 3.27 17.38
N ASP A 157 -16.17 2.13 17.75
CA ASP A 157 -14.77 2.05 18.26
C ASP A 157 -13.75 1.73 17.16
N TRP A 158 -14.14 1.88 15.90
CA TRP A 158 -13.29 1.58 14.74
C TRP A 158 -12.18 2.61 14.59
N ARG A 159 -11.04 2.13 14.13
CA ARG A 159 -9.89 2.98 13.78
C ARG A 159 -9.87 3.20 12.27
N THR A 160 -9.38 4.34 11.86
CA THR A 160 -9.20 4.67 10.44
C THR A 160 -7.72 4.84 10.16
N PHE A 161 -7.20 4.03 9.26
CA PHE A 161 -5.83 4.12 8.77
C PHE A 161 -5.85 4.66 7.34
N VAL A 162 -5.05 5.70 7.09
CA VAL A 162 -4.86 6.26 5.75
C VAL A 162 -3.41 6.07 5.35
N PHE A 163 -3.17 5.24 4.34
CA PHE A 163 -1.85 5.16 3.74
C PHE A 163 -1.70 6.27 2.72
N THR A 164 -0.60 7.00 2.78
CA THR A 164 -0.28 8.15 1.92
C THR A 164 1.22 8.18 1.59
N SER A 165 1.70 9.14 0.82
CA SER A 165 3.10 9.30 0.44
C SER A 165 3.60 10.73 0.67
N ASP A 166 4.91 10.90 0.63
CA ASP A 166 5.52 12.23 0.72
C ASP A 166 5.17 13.12 -0.48
N GLY A 167 5.01 12.53 -1.69
CA GLY A 167 4.50 13.26 -2.85
C GLY A 167 3.08 13.80 -2.67
N GLU A 168 2.24 13.13 -1.87
CA GLU A 168 0.91 13.67 -1.54
C GLU A 168 0.96 14.86 -0.57
N MET A 169 2.06 15.05 0.15
CA MET A 169 2.27 16.26 0.97
C MET A 169 2.59 17.50 0.13
N GLU A 170 2.84 17.37 -1.16
CA GLU A 170 2.93 18.50 -2.09
C GLU A 170 1.55 19.08 -2.43
N GLU A 171 0.49 18.31 -2.20
CA GLU A 171 -0.89 18.72 -2.44
C GLU A 171 -1.44 19.56 -1.27
N GLY A 172 -1.96 20.75 -1.57
CA GLY A 172 -2.54 21.65 -0.56
C GLY A 172 -3.68 21.01 0.24
N GLN A 173 -4.48 20.17 -0.40
CA GLN A 173 -5.59 19.45 0.22
C GLN A 173 -5.14 18.54 1.38
N THR A 174 -3.94 17.98 1.35
CA THR A 174 -3.37 17.22 2.47
C THR A 174 -3.30 18.07 3.74
N TRP A 175 -2.88 19.33 3.62
CA TRP A 175 -2.74 20.23 4.76
C TRP A 175 -4.08 20.81 5.23
N GLU A 176 -5.02 21.05 4.33
CA GLU A 176 -6.40 21.39 4.69
C GLU A 176 -7.04 20.27 5.50
N ALA A 177 -6.87 19.03 5.06
CA ALA A 177 -7.33 17.83 5.75
C ALA A 177 -6.65 17.68 7.12
N ALA A 178 -5.33 17.89 7.20
CA ALA A 178 -4.58 17.81 8.46
C ALA A 178 -5.11 18.81 9.50
N MET A 179 -5.36 20.03 9.10
CA MET A 179 -5.93 21.08 9.95
C MET A 179 -7.32 20.70 10.47
N PHE A 180 -8.18 20.17 9.60
CA PHE A 180 -9.53 19.77 9.94
C PHE A 180 -9.53 18.59 10.95
N ALA A 181 -8.73 17.54 10.71
CA ALA A 181 -8.64 16.39 11.59
C ALA A 181 -8.21 16.73 13.01
N ALA A 182 -7.21 17.62 13.13
CA ALA A 182 -6.73 18.08 14.43
C ALA A 182 -7.78 18.93 15.18
N HIS A 183 -8.47 19.84 14.46
CA HIS A 183 -9.56 20.65 15.02
C HIS A 183 -10.65 19.77 15.64
N HIS A 184 -11.03 18.68 14.95
CA HIS A 184 -12.07 17.75 15.39
C HIS A 184 -11.56 16.66 16.33
N ARG A 185 -10.27 16.67 16.69
CA ARG A 185 -9.64 15.71 17.61
C ARG A 185 -9.93 14.25 17.24
N LEU A 186 -9.71 13.91 15.98
CA LEU A 186 -10.00 12.56 15.48
C LEU A 186 -8.92 11.57 15.94
N GLY A 187 -8.90 11.23 17.21
CA GLY A 187 -7.85 10.40 17.86
C GLY A 187 -7.81 8.96 17.36
N ARG A 188 -8.80 8.50 16.61
CA ARG A 188 -8.80 7.17 15.99
C ARG A 188 -8.36 7.17 14.53
N LEU A 189 -7.87 8.31 14.04
CA LEU A 189 -7.31 8.49 12.71
C LEU A 189 -5.79 8.42 12.78
N THR A 190 -5.20 7.52 12.01
CA THR A 190 -3.75 7.40 11.84
C THR A 190 -3.39 7.48 10.35
N ALA A 191 -2.56 8.42 9.98
CA ALA A 191 -1.94 8.49 8.66
C ALA A 191 -0.58 7.77 8.68
N LEU A 192 -0.30 6.95 7.67
CA LEU A 192 1.01 6.33 7.43
C LEU A 192 1.57 6.95 6.16
N VAL A 193 2.70 7.62 6.25
CA VAL A 193 3.35 8.28 5.12
C VAL A 193 4.60 7.51 4.73
N ASP A 194 4.66 7.04 3.50
CA ASP A 194 5.91 6.55 2.90
C ASP A 194 6.75 7.75 2.44
N CYS A 195 7.78 8.06 3.22
CA CYS A 195 8.70 9.16 2.95
C CYS A 195 9.93 8.62 2.21
N ASN A 196 9.76 8.33 0.92
CA ASN A 196 10.80 7.73 0.08
C ASN A 196 11.65 8.77 -0.69
N GLY A 197 11.31 10.05 -0.61
CA GLY A 197 12.05 11.16 -1.22
C GLY A 197 11.95 11.22 -2.74
N SER A 198 11.00 10.51 -3.36
CA SER A 198 10.91 10.41 -4.82
C SER A 198 9.45 10.50 -5.29
N GLN A 199 9.27 11.09 -6.46
CA GLN A 199 8.00 11.11 -7.18
C GLN A 199 8.27 10.95 -8.69
N VAL A 200 7.22 10.95 -9.53
CA VAL A 200 7.31 10.61 -10.96
C VAL A 200 8.26 11.53 -11.75
N ASP A 201 8.41 12.79 -11.33
CA ASP A 201 9.28 13.77 -11.99
C ASP A 201 10.72 13.76 -11.42
N GLY A 202 11.03 12.86 -10.48
CA GLY A 202 12.36 12.69 -9.91
C GLY A 202 12.42 12.82 -8.39
N PRO A 203 13.59 13.14 -7.85
CA PRO A 203 13.76 13.36 -6.41
C PRO A 203 12.87 14.52 -5.92
N LEU A 204 12.15 14.28 -4.83
CA LEU A 204 11.22 15.27 -4.26
C LEU A 204 11.86 16.64 -4.04
N SER A 205 13.11 16.64 -3.56
CA SER A 205 13.88 17.86 -3.30
C SER A 205 14.16 18.72 -4.54
N THR A 206 14.02 18.17 -5.75
CA THR A 206 14.22 18.90 -7.01
C THR A 206 12.92 19.43 -7.61
N VAL A 207 11.78 18.94 -7.14
CA VAL A 207 10.45 19.38 -7.59
C VAL A 207 9.89 20.44 -6.64
N THR A 208 9.58 20.05 -5.41
CA THR A 208 9.27 21.00 -4.32
C THR A 208 9.62 20.37 -2.99
N THR A 209 9.85 21.16 -1.94
CA THR A 209 10.24 20.62 -0.66
C THR A 209 9.05 20.52 0.30
N VAL A 210 8.81 19.32 0.82
CA VAL A 210 7.85 19.09 1.91
C VAL A 210 8.51 19.16 3.29
N GLU A 211 9.84 19.19 3.35
CA GLU A 211 10.56 19.29 4.62
C GLU A 211 10.52 20.71 5.24
N PRO A 212 10.58 20.84 6.56
CA PRO A 212 10.58 19.76 7.56
C PRO A 212 9.16 19.19 7.77
N ALA A 213 8.90 17.99 7.28
CA ALA A 213 7.56 17.38 7.29
C ALA A 213 7.04 17.18 8.72
N ALA A 214 7.84 16.61 9.60
CA ALA A 214 7.44 16.34 10.99
C ALA A 214 7.00 17.60 11.73
N ASP A 215 7.71 18.71 11.55
CA ASP A 215 7.38 19.98 12.20
C ASP A 215 6.08 20.60 11.64
N LYS A 216 5.83 20.45 10.35
CA LYS A 216 4.56 20.87 9.73
C LYS A 216 3.38 20.09 10.33
N TRP A 217 3.45 18.77 10.41
CA TRP A 217 2.42 17.94 11.03
C TRP A 217 2.19 18.31 12.52
N ARG A 218 3.28 18.52 13.28
CA ARG A 218 3.18 18.98 14.68
C ARG A 218 2.50 20.34 14.79
N ALA A 219 2.82 21.27 13.88
CA ALA A 219 2.21 22.60 13.87
C ALA A 219 0.70 22.55 13.56
N PHE A 220 0.24 21.57 12.81
CA PHE A 220 -1.19 21.30 12.62
C PHE A 220 -1.85 20.56 13.79
N GLY A 221 -1.11 20.19 14.85
CA GLY A 221 -1.67 19.58 16.05
C GLY A 221 -1.74 18.06 16.04
N TRP A 222 -1.04 17.40 15.13
CA TRP A 222 -0.96 15.94 15.07
C TRP A 222 0.05 15.38 16.07
N ASP A 223 -0.19 14.15 16.51
CA ASP A 223 0.82 13.32 17.16
C ASP A 223 1.72 12.70 16.10
N VAL A 224 3.04 12.96 16.18
CA VAL A 224 3.97 12.67 15.07
C VAL A 224 5.03 11.67 15.50
N HIS A 225 5.06 10.56 14.80
CA HIS A 225 6.04 9.48 14.93
C HIS A 225 6.90 9.43 13.67
N GLU A 226 8.18 9.74 13.80
CA GLU A 226 9.14 9.64 12.70
C GLU A 226 10.07 8.46 12.96
N VAL A 227 10.11 7.51 12.02
CA VAL A 227 10.83 6.24 12.18
C VAL A 227 11.60 5.84 10.92
N ASP A 228 12.59 4.97 11.09
CA ASP A 228 13.10 4.20 9.95
C ASP A 228 11.96 3.31 9.44
N GLY A 229 11.50 3.58 8.21
CA GLY A 229 10.41 2.86 7.56
C GLY A 229 10.77 1.42 7.15
N HIS A 230 12.02 0.99 7.40
CA HIS A 230 12.48 -0.38 7.22
C HIS A 230 12.71 -1.13 8.54
N ASP A 231 12.47 -0.49 9.68
CA ASP A 231 12.51 -1.12 11.00
C ASP A 231 11.10 -1.50 11.47
N VAL A 232 10.75 -2.79 11.33
CA VAL A 232 9.42 -3.30 11.71
C VAL A 232 9.11 -3.11 13.21
N GLY A 233 10.14 -3.09 14.08
CA GLY A 233 9.98 -2.86 15.52
C GLY A 233 9.64 -1.39 15.82
N ALA A 234 10.34 -0.45 15.17
CA ALA A 234 10.06 0.97 15.28
C ALA A 234 8.66 1.32 14.72
N ILE A 235 8.28 0.73 13.58
CA ILE A 235 6.95 0.91 12.99
C ILE A 235 5.87 0.37 13.93
N LEU A 236 6.05 -0.84 14.47
CA LEU A 236 5.07 -1.45 15.39
C LEU A 236 4.86 -0.59 16.64
N GLY A 237 5.95 -0.20 17.31
CA GLY A 237 5.87 0.65 18.50
C GLY A 237 5.21 2.01 18.22
N ALA A 238 5.50 2.62 17.09
CA ALA A 238 4.87 3.88 16.69
C ALA A 238 3.36 3.73 16.42
N LEU A 239 2.94 2.65 15.75
CA LEU A 239 1.52 2.41 15.48
C LEU A 239 0.74 2.03 16.76
N GLU A 240 1.35 1.31 17.69
CA GLU A 240 0.76 1.03 19.00
C GLU A 240 0.56 2.32 19.82
N ALA A 241 1.54 3.23 19.81
CA ALA A 241 1.43 4.53 20.45
C ALA A 241 0.33 5.40 19.79
N ALA A 242 0.30 5.45 18.47
CA ALA A 242 -0.68 6.19 17.68
C ALA A 242 -2.13 5.78 17.98
N THR A 243 -2.38 4.49 18.20
CA THR A 243 -3.74 4.00 18.50
C THR A 243 -4.25 4.36 19.90
N SER A 244 -3.40 4.90 20.75
CA SER A 244 -3.72 5.34 22.12
C SER A 244 -3.83 6.86 22.25
N ALA A 245 -3.62 7.62 21.18
CA ALA A 245 -3.63 9.07 21.20
C ALA A 245 -5.05 9.66 21.26
N ASP A 246 -5.16 10.85 21.84
CA ASP A 246 -6.41 11.64 21.94
C ASP A 246 -6.59 12.62 20.77
N ARG A 247 -5.66 12.61 19.83
CA ARG A 247 -5.59 13.44 18.61
C ARG A 247 -5.13 12.60 17.42
N PRO A 248 -5.35 13.04 16.18
CA PRO A 248 -4.91 12.29 15.03
C PRO A 248 -3.41 12.10 15.04
N SER A 249 -2.95 10.93 14.61
CA SER A 249 -1.54 10.54 14.58
C SER A 249 -1.04 10.37 13.16
N VAL A 250 0.23 10.73 12.95
CA VAL A 250 0.94 10.46 11.69
C VAL A 250 2.24 9.72 11.96
N LEU A 251 2.44 8.64 11.22
CA LEU A 251 3.70 7.92 11.15
C LEU A 251 4.40 8.32 9.85
N LEU A 252 5.57 8.94 9.97
CA LEU A 252 6.46 9.28 8.86
C LEU A 252 7.54 8.19 8.78
N GLY A 253 7.37 7.22 7.87
CA GLY A 253 8.33 6.16 7.63
C GLY A 253 9.37 6.60 6.62
N ARG A 254 10.61 6.84 7.03
CA ARG A 254 11.72 7.17 6.12
C ARG A 254 12.19 5.90 5.43
N THR A 255 12.07 5.86 4.12
CA THR A 255 12.31 4.66 3.31
C THR A 255 13.29 4.91 2.16
N THR A 256 13.71 3.84 1.52
CA THR A 256 14.66 3.89 0.40
C THR A 256 14.13 3.02 -0.75
N MET A 257 14.14 3.58 -1.96
CA MET A 257 13.77 2.87 -3.17
C MET A 257 14.62 1.62 -3.38
N LEU A 258 14.01 0.57 -3.92
CA LEU A 258 14.62 -0.73 -4.21
C LEU A 258 15.20 -1.45 -2.98
N ARG A 259 14.82 -1.07 -1.77
CA ARG A 259 15.22 -1.79 -0.56
C ARG A 259 14.86 -3.28 -0.66
N GLY A 260 15.85 -4.14 -0.44
CA GLY A 260 15.72 -5.59 -0.58
C GLY A 260 15.70 -6.11 -2.01
N LEU A 261 16.05 -5.25 -3.00
CA LEU A 261 16.25 -5.57 -4.41
C LEU A 261 17.54 -4.90 -4.93
N GLU A 262 18.60 -4.95 -4.16
CA GLU A 262 19.84 -4.23 -4.40
C GLU A 262 20.52 -4.65 -5.71
N SER A 263 20.29 -5.88 -6.19
CA SER A 263 20.81 -6.38 -7.47
C SER A 263 20.25 -5.66 -8.71
N LEU A 264 19.18 -4.89 -8.56
CA LEU A 264 18.66 -4.05 -9.65
C LEU A 264 19.46 -2.78 -9.89
N GLY A 265 20.39 -2.44 -8.98
CA GLY A 265 21.34 -1.33 -9.08
C GLY A 265 20.83 -0.02 -8.49
N ASP A 266 21.76 0.73 -7.89
CA ASP A 266 21.49 2.04 -7.30
C ASP A 266 21.20 3.07 -8.39
N GLY A 267 20.29 4.03 -8.08
CA GLY A 267 19.97 5.15 -8.97
C GLY A 267 19.06 4.81 -10.14
N ARG A 268 18.55 3.59 -10.22
CA ARG A 268 17.50 3.24 -11.17
C ARG A 268 16.21 3.96 -10.75
N ASP A 269 15.57 4.64 -11.71
CA ASP A 269 14.20 5.09 -11.50
C ASP A 269 13.32 3.85 -11.29
N ALA A 270 12.78 3.72 -10.09
CA ALA A 270 11.97 2.58 -9.68
C ALA A 270 10.49 2.95 -9.51
N HIS A 271 10.11 4.20 -9.79
CA HIS A 271 8.73 4.63 -9.62
C HIS A 271 7.78 3.80 -10.50
N PHE A 272 8.13 3.65 -11.78
CA PHE A 272 7.43 2.77 -12.70
C PHE A 272 8.44 2.01 -13.56
N VAL A 273 8.48 0.69 -13.46
CA VAL A 273 9.55 -0.12 -14.08
C VAL A 273 9.01 -1.16 -15.05
N THR A 274 9.86 -1.47 -16.04
CA THR A 274 9.80 -2.70 -16.82
C THR A 274 11.02 -3.54 -16.46
N LEU A 275 10.80 -4.83 -16.16
CA LEU A 275 11.85 -5.77 -15.81
C LEU A 275 12.12 -6.73 -16.96
N GLY A 276 13.39 -6.85 -17.37
CA GLY A 276 13.84 -7.94 -18.24
C GLY A 276 13.93 -9.27 -17.45
N ALA A 277 13.96 -10.41 -18.15
CA ALA A 277 14.04 -11.72 -17.50
C ALA A 277 15.24 -11.85 -16.53
N GLY A 278 16.38 -11.26 -16.87
CA GLY A 278 17.56 -11.22 -16.00
C GLY A 278 17.34 -10.37 -14.74
N ASP A 279 16.61 -9.24 -14.85
CA ASP A 279 16.24 -8.41 -13.71
C ASP A 279 15.30 -9.17 -12.76
N VAL A 280 14.29 -9.84 -13.31
CA VAL A 280 13.35 -10.65 -12.53
C VAL A 280 14.08 -11.74 -11.75
N ALA A 281 14.99 -12.47 -12.40
CA ALA A 281 15.76 -13.53 -11.74
C ALA A 281 16.60 -13.00 -10.57
N ARG A 282 17.30 -11.86 -10.77
CA ARG A 282 18.10 -11.22 -9.72
C ARG A 282 17.23 -10.72 -8.58
N ALA A 283 16.15 -9.99 -8.89
CA ALA A 283 15.25 -9.45 -7.88
C ALA A 283 14.56 -10.55 -7.05
N LEU A 284 14.20 -11.68 -7.67
CA LEU A 284 13.66 -12.83 -6.93
C LEU A 284 14.69 -13.46 -6.01
N ALA A 285 15.96 -13.55 -6.45
CA ALA A 285 17.06 -14.05 -5.61
C ALA A 285 17.28 -13.16 -4.38
N ASP A 286 17.24 -11.83 -4.53
CA ASP A 286 17.35 -10.89 -3.40
C ASP A 286 16.25 -11.10 -2.34
N THR A 287 15.06 -11.54 -2.77
CA THR A 287 13.92 -11.79 -1.86
C THR A 287 13.91 -13.20 -1.27
N GLU A 288 14.90 -14.07 -1.57
CA GLU A 288 14.95 -15.40 -1.00
C GLU A 288 15.12 -15.33 0.53
N LEU A 289 14.32 -16.16 1.20
CA LEU A 289 14.44 -16.29 2.65
C LEU A 289 15.75 -17.04 2.97
N ALA A 290 16.40 -16.68 4.07
CA ALA A 290 17.57 -17.41 4.57
C ALA A 290 17.28 -18.94 4.63
N PRO A 291 18.28 -19.80 4.40
CA PRO A 291 18.09 -21.25 4.43
C PRO A 291 17.39 -21.70 5.72
N GLY A 292 16.21 -22.33 5.58
CA GLY A 292 15.36 -22.75 6.71
C GLY A 292 13.93 -22.23 6.69
N ALA A 293 13.64 -21.14 6.00
CA ALA A 293 12.26 -20.69 5.78
C ALA A 293 11.64 -21.49 4.63
N ARG A 294 10.68 -22.35 4.92
CA ARG A 294 9.98 -23.14 3.88
C ARG A 294 9.07 -22.24 3.05
N PRO A 295 9.23 -22.20 1.72
CA PRO A 295 8.18 -21.66 0.85
C PRO A 295 6.92 -22.51 1.03
N GLY A 296 5.76 -21.87 1.02
CA GLY A 296 4.48 -22.60 1.03
C GLY A 296 4.41 -23.55 -0.18
N PRO A 297 3.65 -24.66 -0.09
CA PRO A 297 3.65 -25.74 -1.09
C PRO A 297 3.26 -25.31 -2.50
N ARG A 298 2.70 -24.13 -2.71
CA ARG A 298 2.31 -23.59 -4.02
C ARG A 298 3.35 -22.67 -4.68
N ALA A 299 4.35 -22.18 -3.96
CA ALA A 299 5.41 -21.34 -4.53
C ALA A 299 6.25 -22.05 -5.61
N ALA A 300 6.33 -23.39 -5.56
CA ALA A 300 7.03 -24.20 -6.55
C ALA A 300 6.35 -24.23 -7.93
N ALA A 301 5.01 -24.10 -7.99
CA ALA A 301 4.26 -24.15 -9.26
C ALA A 301 4.41 -22.86 -10.07
N MET A 302 4.51 -21.69 -9.40
CA MET A 302 4.66 -20.39 -10.08
C MET A 302 6.10 -20.14 -10.58
N ALA A 303 7.11 -20.79 -10.02
CA ALA A 303 8.47 -20.72 -10.55
C ALA A 303 8.59 -21.33 -11.97
N ALA A 304 7.71 -22.28 -12.30
CA ALA A 304 7.67 -22.92 -13.61
C ALA A 304 7.08 -22.05 -14.74
N VAL A 305 6.36 -20.98 -14.40
CA VAL A 305 5.75 -20.07 -15.41
C VAL A 305 6.77 -19.08 -16.00
N VAL A 306 7.93 -18.93 -15.37
CA VAL A 306 9.00 -17.99 -15.80
C VAL A 306 10.03 -18.65 -16.73
N GLU A 307 9.96 -19.97 -16.99
CA GLU A 307 10.82 -20.59 -17.98
C GLU A 307 10.29 -20.27 -19.40
N PRO A 308 11.10 -19.64 -20.27
CA PRO A 308 10.70 -19.43 -21.65
C PRO A 308 10.57 -20.81 -22.32
N SER A 309 9.41 -21.08 -22.90
CA SER A 309 9.26 -22.17 -23.85
C SER A 309 10.31 -22.01 -24.95
N ARG A 310 11.17 -23.02 -25.08
CA ARG A 310 12.19 -23.12 -26.14
C ARG A 310 11.55 -23.22 -27.50
#